data_604a6ebd617e3d0194b8555302301c87
#
_entry.id   604a6ebd617e3d0194b8555302301c87
#
_cell.length_a   1.000
_cell.length_b   1.000
_cell.length_c   1.000
_cell.angle_alpha   90.00
_cell.angle_beta   90.00
_cell.angle_gamma   90.00
#
_symmetry.space_group_name_H-M   'P 1'
#
loop_
_entity.id
_entity.type
_entity.pdbx_description
1 polymer ?
#
loop_
_entity_poly.entity_id
_entity_poly.type
_entity_poly.pdbx_seq_one_letter_code
_entity_poly.pdbx_strand_id
1 'polypeptide(L)'
;MLKGKKIVLGITGSIAAYKACLIIRGLIKQGAEVQVVITPAGKEFITPITLSALTHKPVISEFFSQRDGTWNSHVDIGLWADAMLVAPATASTIGKMAHGVADNMLITTYLSMKAPVFIAPAMDLDMYAHPSTQANLRTLQEYGNHIIEPQSGFLASGLEGKGRMEEPDVIVEALSRFFDEQAATPATSPTPSQRLSTLASQHILITAGPTYEKIDPVRFIGNYSSGKMGFALAEECAARGAEVTLVAGPVSLKCSERIHRIDVESCEEMYQAAVEAWKKSDAAILCAAVADFRPETQADHKIKREKDDLVIRLKPTHDIAAELGRMKHDRQKLVGFALETNDEERNAQHKLEKKNLDFIVLNSLRNEGTCFRTDENQIKIISREGERTYDKKPKTEVAKDIIDALEALF
;
A
#
# COMPACT_ATOMS: atom_id res chain seq x y z
N MET A 1 25.57 -7.57 -0.73
CA MET A 1 25.58 -8.33 -2.02
C MET A 1 24.22 -8.24 -2.71
N LEU A 2 24.19 -7.98 -4.04
CA LEU A 2 22.95 -7.83 -4.81
C LEU A 2 22.37 -9.15 -5.37
N LYS A 3 22.81 -10.29 -4.85
CA LYS A 3 22.41 -11.62 -5.34
C LYS A 3 20.89 -11.81 -5.28
N GLY A 4 20.29 -12.07 -6.46
CA GLY A 4 18.84 -12.28 -6.60
C GLY A 4 18.01 -10.99 -6.57
N LYS A 5 18.61 -9.81 -6.41
CA LYS A 5 17.91 -8.53 -6.44
C LYS A 5 17.52 -8.13 -7.86
N LYS A 6 16.35 -7.60 -8.01
CA LYS A 6 15.74 -7.17 -9.27
C LYS A 6 15.80 -5.65 -9.38
N ILE A 7 16.64 -5.14 -10.28
CA ILE A 7 16.90 -3.71 -10.42
C ILE A 7 16.32 -3.18 -11.73
N VAL A 8 15.47 -2.17 -11.64
CA VAL A 8 15.07 -1.38 -12.81
C VAL A 8 16.09 -0.27 -13.02
N LEU A 9 16.78 -0.28 -14.18
CA LEU A 9 17.70 0.77 -14.55
C LEU A 9 17.04 1.73 -15.55
N GLY A 10 16.76 2.94 -15.08
CA GLY A 10 16.28 4.06 -15.89
C GLY A 10 17.41 4.82 -16.54
N ILE A 11 17.40 4.95 -17.86
CA ILE A 11 18.46 5.67 -18.63
C ILE A 11 17.86 6.86 -19.33
N THR A 12 18.47 8.05 -19.15
CA THR A 12 17.98 9.29 -19.73
C THR A 12 19.00 9.92 -20.68
N GLY A 13 18.58 10.96 -21.42
CA GLY A 13 19.34 11.58 -22.50
C GLY A 13 20.51 12.45 -22.04
N SER A 14 21.61 11.83 -21.68
CA SER A 14 22.88 12.47 -21.31
C SER A 14 24.06 11.74 -21.92
N ILE A 15 25.12 12.47 -22.19
CA ILE A 15 26.39 11.84 -22.60
C ILE A 15 26.85 10.76 -21.59
N ALA A 16 26.55 10.93 -20.30
CA ALA A 16 26.87 9.95 -19.27
C ALA A 16 26.15 8.60 -19.43
N ALA A 17 25.20 8.46 -20.39
CA ALA A 17 24.51 7.19 -20.66
C ALA A 17 25.47 6.05 -21.05
N TYR A 18 26.66 6.32 -21.58
CA TYR A 18 27.66 5.29 -21.85
C TYR A 18 28.08 4.53 -20.59
N LYS A 19 28.05 5.18 -19.42
CA LYS A 19 28.38 4.57 -18.13
C LYS A 19 27.34 3.50 -17.72
N ALA A 20 26.11 3.54 -18.26
CA ALA A 20 25.08 2.55 -17.95
C ALA A 20 25.52 1.12 -18.30
N CYS A 21 26.31 0.92 -19.33
CA CYS A 21 26.89 -0.40 -19.64
C CYS A 21 27.75 -0.95 -18.50
N LEU A 22 28.55 -0.09 -17.89
CA LEU A 22 29.42 -0.48 -16.76
C LEU A 22 28.59 -0.73 -15.49
N ILE A 23 27.56 0.09 -15.25
CA ILE A 23 26.60 -0.11 -14.17
C ILE A 23 25.89 -1.46 -14.32
N ILE A 24 25.36 -1.80 -15.50
CA ILE A 24 24.72 -3.08 -15.78
C ILE A 24 25.66 -4.23 -15.47
N ARG A 25 26.90 -4.16 -15.98
CA ARG A 25 27.90 -5.23 -15.72
C ARG A 25 28.25 -5.35 -14.25
N GLY A 26 28.39 -4.24 -13.53
CA GLY A 26 28.62 -4.21 -12.08
C GLY A 26 27.49 -4.87 -11.31
N LEU A 27 26.24 -4.52 -11.60
CA LEU A 27 25.03 -5.09 -10.98
C LEU A 27 24.94 -6.60 -11.23
N ILE A 28 25.09 -7.04 -12.50
CA ILE A 28 25.03 -8.47 -12.87
C ILE A 28 26.16 -9.26 -12.23
N LYS A 29 27.38 -8.70 -12.17
CA LYS A 29 28.53 -9.34 -11.51
C LYS A 29 28.27 -9.59 -10.01
N GLN A 30 27.47 -8.72 -9.37
CA GLN A 30 27.03 -8.91 -7.98
C GLN A 30 25.80 -9.81 -7.84
N GLY A 31 25.29 -10.37 -8.94
CA GLY A 31 24.17 -11.31 -8.97
C GLY A 31 22.79 -10.69 -9.06
N ALA A 32 22.70 -9.40 -9.43
CA ALA A 32 21.42 -8.75 -9.68
C ALA A 32 20.83 -9.11 -11.05
N GLU A 33 19.51 -9.07 -11.15
CA GLU A 33 18.75 -9.13 -12.39
C GLU A 33 18.38 -7.71 -12.80
N VAL A 34 18.70 -7.30 -14.03
CA VAL A 34 18.52 -5.91 -14.47
C VAL A 34 17.49 -5.82 -15.59
N GLN A 35 16.49 -4.94 -15.42
CA GLN A 35 15.55 -4.53 -16.46
C GLN A 35 15.78 -3.07 -16.82
N VAL A 36 16.08 -2.80 -18.09
CA VAL A 36 16.32 -1.43 -18.55
C VAL A 36 15.02 -0.78 -19.03
N VAL A 37 14.79 0.44 -18.54
CA VAL A 37 13.77 1.38 -19.05
C VAL A 37 14.49 2.64 -19.54
N ILE A 38 14.37 2.98 -20.83
CA ILE A 38 15.10 4.08 -21.44
C ILE A 38 14.14 5.14 -21.98
N THR A 39 14.48 6.41 -21.79
CA THR A 39 13.73 7.51 -22.42
C THR A 39 13.99 7.61 -23.91
N PRO A 40 13.08 8.21 -24.71
CA PRO A 40 13.36 8.48 -26.13
C PRO A 40 14.70 9.21 -26.34
N ALA A 41 14.98 10.25 -25.56
CA ALA A 41 16.26 10.96 -25.60
C ALA A 41 17.46 10.09 -25.22
N GLY A 42 17.29 9.11 -24.33
CA GLY A 42 18.35 8.18 -23.95
C GLY A 42 18.82 7.30 -25.10
N LYS A 43 17.91 6.94 -26.03
CA LYS A 43 18.22 6.12 -27.22
C LYS A 43 19.17 6.82 -28.20
N GLU A 44 19.24 8.15 -28.18
CA GLU A 44 20.17 8.93 -29.01
C GLU A 44 21.63 8.83 -28.51
N PHE A 45 21.84 8.49 -27.24
CA PHE A 45 23.18 8.38 -26.64
C PHE A 45 23.67 6.94 -26.52
N ILE A 46 22.76 5.98 -26.39
CA ILE A 46 23.08 4.55 -26.29
C ILE A 46 21.98 3.69 -26.89
N THR A 47 22.37 2.70 -27.69
CA THR A 47 21.37 1.91 -28.43
C THR A 47 20.73 0.82 -27.54
N PRO A 48 19.44 0.53 -27.71
CA PRO A 48 18.77 -0.59 -27.03
C PRO A 48 19.45 -1.94 -27.27
N ILE A 49 20.05 -2.18 -28.45
CA ILE A 49 20.78 -3.42 -28.78
C ILE A 49 21.95 -3.64 -27.82
N THR A 50 22.75 -2.60 -27.54
CA THR A 50 23.86 -2.70 -26.60
C THR A 50 23.39 -3.10 -25.20
N LEU A 51 22.31 -2.49 -24.74
CA LEU A 51 21.76 -2.71 -23.40
C LEU A 51 21.10 -4.09 -23.28
N SER A 52 20.35 -4.54 -24.29
CA SER A 52 19.71 -5.85 -24.30
C SER A 52 20.74 -6.99 -24.38
N ALA A 53 21.84 -6.80 -25.13
CA ALA A 53 22.93 -7.76 -25.18
C ALA A 53 23.61 -7.97 -23.81
N LEU A 54 23.67 -6.93 -22.98
CA LEU A 54 24.25 -7.00 -21.63
C LEU A 54 23.29 -7.59 -20.60
N THR A 55 21.99 -7.30 -20.70
CA THR A 55 20.99 -7.73 -19.71
C THR A 55 20.32 -9.05 -20.09
N HIS A 56 20.45 -9.50 -21.35
CA HIS A 56 19.68 -10.60 -21.96
C HIS A 56 18.16 -10.41 -21.87
N LYS A 57 17.72 -9.15 -21.81
CA LYS A 57 16.30 -8.77 -21.75
C LYS A 57 15.98 -7.67 -22.77
N PRO A 58 14.74 -7.61 -23.25
CA PRO A 58 14.27 -6.47 -24.05
C PRO A 58 14.40 -5.17 -23.25
N VAL A 59 14.81 -4.10 -23.96
CA VAL A 59 14.84 -2.73 -23.41
C VAL A 59 13.46 -2.11 -23.60
N ILE A 60 12.90 -1.57 -22.54
CA ILE A 60 11.58 -0.95 -22.55
C ILE A 60 11.72 0.55 -22.73
N SER A 61 11.07 1.12 -23.75
CA SER A 61 11.10 2.57 -24.02
C SER A 61 9.72 3.16 -24.29
N GLU A 62 8.79 2.34 -24.76
CA GLU A 62 7.46 2.75 -25.18
C GLU A 62 6.39 1.96 -24.41
N PHE A 63 5.21 2.55 -24.27
CA PHE A 63 4.06 1.87 -23.67
C PHE A 63 3.57 0.70 -24.53
N PHE A 64 3.61 0.86 -25.84
CA PHE A 64 3.13 -0.13 -26.79
C PHE A 64 4.31 -0.64 -27.62
N SER A 65 4.54 -1.95 -27.59
CA SER A 65 5.62 -2.59 -28.34
C SER A 65 5.24 -2.85 -29.80
N GLN A 66 3.96 -3.13 -30.05
CA GLN A 66 3.38 -3.39 -31.39
C GLN A 66 1.97 -2.77 -31.45
N ARG A 67 1.38 -2.73 -32.66
CA ARG A 67 -0.01 -2.23 -32.84
C ARG A 67 -1.08 -3.32 -32.73
N ASP A 68 -0.78 -4.40 -32.02
CA ASP A 68 -1.61 -5.59 -31.86
C ASP A 68 -2.34 -5.63 -30.49
N GLY A 69 -2.22 -4.54 -29.70
CA GLY A 69 -2.81 -4.46 -28.35
C GLY A 69 -1.87 -4.93 -27.24
N THR A 70 -0.66 -5.41 -27.55
CA THR A 70 0.35 -5.70 -26.53
C THR A 70 0.97 -4.42 -26.00
N TRP A 71 1.13 -4.32 -24.69
CA TRP A 71 1.66 -3.15 -24.00
C TRP A 71 2.63 -3.53 -22.90
N ASN A 72 3.55 -2.62 -22.60
CA ASN A 72 4.47 -2.78 -21.49
C ASN A 72 3.83 -2.25 -20.20
N SER A 73 3.55 -3.12 -19.24
CA SER A 73 2.93 -2.74 -17.98
C SER A 73 3.96 -2.09 -17.05
N HIS A 74 3.85 -0.79 -16.85
CA HIS A 74 4.67 -0.06 -15.87
C HIS A 74 4.37 -0.50 -14.43
N VAL A 75 3.14 -0.95 -14.15
CA VAL A 75 2.74 -1.49 -12.85
C VAL A 75 3.47 -2.79 -12.55
N ASP A 76 3.52 -3.72 -13.53
CA ASP A 76 4.21 -5.01 -13.34
C ASP A 76 5.72 -4.81 -13.16
N ILE A 77 6.31 -3.84 -13.87
CA ILE A 77 7.72 -3.47 -13.68
C ILE A 77 7.95 -2.90 -12.27
N GLY A 78 7.05 -2.03 -11.80
CA GLY A 78 7.11 -1.47 -10.44
C GLY A 78 6.94 -2.51 -9.34
N LEU A 79 6.10 -3.52 -9.56
CA LEU A 79 5.92 -4.64 -8.62
C LEU A 79 7.05 -5.67 -8.68
N TRP A 80 7.69 -5.84 -9.84
CA TRP A 80 8.80 -6.77 -10.03
C TRP A 80 10.09 -6.30 -9.34
N ALA A 81 10.32 -4.99 -9.25
CA ALA A 81 11.58 -4.40 -8.82
C ALA A 81 11.80 -4.44 -7.30
N ASP A 82 13.02 -4.77 -6.89
CA ASP A 82 13.52 -4.56 -5.52
C ASP A 82 14.13 -3.16 -5.33
N ALA A 83 14.58 -2.52 -6.42
CA ALA A 83 14.97 -1.11 -6.46
C ALA A 83 14.88 -0.55 -7.88
N MET A 84 14.77 0.78 -7.99
CA MET A 84 14.95 1.51 -9.24
C MET A 84 16.18 2.41 -9.13
N LEU A 85 17.03 2.39 -10.15
CA LEU A 85 18.16 3.30 -10.32
C LEU A 85 17.94 4.13 -11.58
N VAL A 86 17.92 5.45 -11.47
CA VAL A 86 17.89 6.36 -12.61
C VAL A 86 19.29 6.93 -12.82
N ALA A 87 20.03 6.37 -13.79
CA ALA A 87 21.43 6.71 -14.06
C ALA A 87 21.77 6.61 -15.56
N PRO A 88 22.07 7.73 -16.22
CA PRO A 88 22.08 9.11 -15.71
C PRO A 88 20.67 9.68 -15.52
N ALA A 89 20.52 10.61 -14.57
CA ALA A 89 19.30 11.41 -14.39
C ALA A 89 19.56 12.86 -14.83
N THR A 90 18.93 13.28 -15.93
CA THR A 90 19.02 14.66 -16.43
C THR A 90 18.14 15.62 -15.63
N ALA A 91 18.42 16.93 -15.68
CA ALA A 91 17.59 17.97 -15.07
C ALA A 91 16.11 17.88 -15.51
N SER A 92 15.86 17.59 -16.79
CA SER A 92 14.50 17.39 -17.32
C SER A 92 13.80 16.20 -16.63
N THR A 93 14.47 15.07 -16.49
CA THR A 93 13.91 13.89 -15.85
C THR A 93 13.68 14.13 -14.36
N ILE A 94 14.63 14.74 -13.66
CA ILE A 94 14.51 15.13 -12.24
C ILE A 94 13.30 16.04 -12.02
N GLY A 95 13.13 17.06 -12.89
CA GLY A 95 11.97 17.95 -12.83
C GLY A 95 10.64 17.22 -13.05
N LYS A 96 10.58 16.32 -14.04
CA LYS A 96 9.38 15.50 -14.31
C LYS A 96 9.05 14.55 -13.16
N MET A 97 10.06 13.90 -12.56
CA MET A 97 9.89 13.04 -11.39
C MET A 97 9.35 13.83 -10.20
N ALA A 98 9.93 15.00 -9.91
CA ALA A 98 9.52 15.85 -8.78
C ALA A 98 8.08 16.38 -8.91
N HIS A 99 7.61 16.60 -10.14
CA HIS A 99 6.28 17.16 -10.41
C HIS A 99 5.27 16.12 -10.96
N GLY A 100 5.63 14.84 -11.05
CA GLY A 100 4.72 13.77 -11.49
C GLY A 100 4.30 13.86 -12.97
N VAL A 101 5.14 14.41 -13.86
CA VAL A 101 4.83 14.56 -15.29
C VAL A 101 5.09 13.25 -16.03
N ALA A 102 4.09 12.38 -16.10
CA ALA A 102 4.15 11.03 -16.66
C ALA A 102 4.04 11.00 -18.20
N ASP A 103 4.95 11.63 -18.90
CA ASP A 103 4.95 11.77 -20.36
C ASP A 103 5.77 10.69 -21.10
N ASN A 104 6.40 9.78 -20.40
CA ASN A 104 7.18 8.68 -20.97
C ASN A 104 7.20 7.46 -20.03
N MET A 105 7.62 6.32 -20.57
CA MET A 105 7.61 5.04 -19.86
C MET A 105 8.46 5.06 -18.58
N LEU A 106 9.59 5.77 -18.55
CA LEU A 106 10.46 5.83 -17.36
C LEU A 106 9.77 6.54 -16.20
N ILE A 107 9.19 7.73 -16.45
CA ILE A 107 8.50 8.48 -15.38
C ILE A 107 7.26 7.74 -14.90
N THR A 108 6.50 7.13 -15.80
CA THR A 108 5.32 6.34 -15.41
C THR A 108 5.70 5.12 -14.57
N THR A 109 6.82 4.44 -14.91
CA THR A 109 7.39 3.36 -14.09
C THR A 109 7.81 3.88 -12.73
N TYR A 110 8.49 5.04 -12.66
CA TYR A 110 8.88 5.68 -11.41
C TYR A 110 7.66 5.96 -10.51
N LEU A 111 6.60 6.54 -11.05
CA LEU A 111 5.38 6.84 -10.29
C LEU A 111 4.62 5.59 -9.81
N SER A 112 4.89 4.45 -10.43
CA SER A 112 4.33 3.14 -10.02
C SER A 112 5.26 2.35 -9.10
N MET A 113 6.47 2.89 -8.81
CA MET A 113 7.50 2.19 -8.06
C MET A 113 7.15 2.15 -6.57
N LYS A 114 7.18 0.96 -5.99
CA LYS A 114 7.04 0.75 -4.53
C LYS A 114 8.39 0.50 -3.86
N ALA A 115 9.37 0.10 -4.64
CA ALA A 115 10.73 -0.16 -4.18
C ALA A 115 11.52 1.15 -4.05
N PRO A 116 12.61 1.19 -3.25
CA PRO A 116 13.47 2.36 -3.12
C PRO A 116 14.03 2.80 -4.47
N VAL A 117 14.10 4.12 -4.65
CA VAL A 117 14.56 4.73 -5.90
C VAL A 117 15.85 5.51 -5.65
N PHE A 118 16.86 5.23 -6.47
CA PHE A 118 18.16 5.89 -6.48
C PHE A 118 18.27 6.75 -7.73
N ILE A 119 18.80 7.96 -7.58
CA ILE A 119 18.90 8.95 -8.65
C ILE A 119 20.34 9.42 -8.72
N ALA A 120 21.00 9.23 -9.88
CA ALA A 120 22.35 9.69 -10.14
C ALA A 120 22.30 10.87 -11.14
N PRO A 121 22.32 12.13 -10.66
CA PRO A 121 22.27 13.32 -11.52
C PRO A 121 23.46 13.40 -12.48
N ALA A 122 23.18 13.88 -13.71
CA ALA A 122 24.18 14.12 -14.74
C ALA A 122 23.79 15.35 -15.59
N MET A 123 24.50 16.45 -15.42
CA MET A 123 24.24 17.71 -16.14
C MET A 123 25.43 18.66 -16.02
N ASP A 124 25.39 19.77 -16.74
CA ASP A 124 26.38 20.83 -16.61
C ASP A 124 26.33 21.51 -15.22
N LEU A 125 27.44 22.11 -14.79
CA LEU A 125 27.58 22.69 -13.45
C LEU A 125 26.53 23.77 -13.16
N ASP A 126 26.24 24.65 -14.10
CA ASP A 126 25.24 25.71 -13.93
C ASP A 126 23.82 25.15 -13.84
N MET A 127 23.53 24.11 -14.61
CA MET A 127 22.25 23.39 -14.53
C MET A 127 22.10 22.68 -13.17
N TYR A 128 23.18 22.12 -12.66
CA TYR A 128 23.15 21.48 -11.33
C TYR A 128 22.95 22.50 -10.21
N ALA A 129 23.67 23.64 -10.29
CA ALA A 129 23.56 24.72 -9.32
C ALA A 129 22.24 25.51 -9.43
N HIS A 130 21.51 25.37 -10.53
CA HIS A 130 20.29 26.15 -10.76
C HIS A 130 19.26 25.92 -9.63
N PRO A 131 18.64 27.01 -9.09
CA PRO A 131 17.70 26.90 -7.96
C PRO A 131 16.56 25.89 -8.18
N SER A 132 16.02 25.79 -9.42
CA SER A 132 14.96 24.82 -9.72
C SER A 132 15.46 23.37 -9.65
N THR A 133 16.66 23.08 -10.12
CA THR A 133 17.26 21.75 -10.03
C THR A 133 17.48 21.36 -8.57
N GLN A 134 18.03 22.27 -7.77
CA GLN A 134 18.23 22.05 -6.34
C GLN A 134 16.91 21.89 -5.57
N ALA A 135 15.87 22.66 -5.94
CA ALA A 135 14.54 22.50 -5.37
C ALA A 135 13.95 21.11 -5.72
N ASN A 136 14.03 20.70 -6.99
CA ASN A 136 13.53 19.39 -7.44
C ASN A 136 14.26 18.22 -6.76
N LEU A 137 15.57 18.32 -6.56
CA LEU A 137 16.34 17.30 -5.84
C LEU A 137 15.91 17.19 -4.38
N ARG A 138 15.69 18.32 -3.69
CA ARG A 138 15.15 18.32 -2.30
C ARG A 138 13.76 17.68 -2.27
N THR A 139 12.86 18.06 -3.16
CA THR A 139 11.52 17.46 -3.25
C THR A 139 11.60 15.93 -3.45
N LEU A 140 12.50 15.44 -4.30
CA LEU A 140 12.68 14.01 -4.49
C LEU A 140 13.25 13.32 -3.23
N GLN A 141 14.14 13.98 -2.48
CA GLN A 141 14.61 13.48 -1.18
C GLN A 141 13.49 13.43 -0.14
N GLU A 142 12.63 14.45 -0.08
CA GLU A 142 11.43 14.48 0.78
C GLU A 142 10.44 13.35 0.45
N TYR A 143 10.37 12.94 -0.84
CA TYR A 143 9.60 11.77 -1.27
C TYR A 143 10.27 10.43 -0.92
N GLY A 144 11.44 10.47 -0.26
CA GLY A 144 12.18 9.26 0.15
C GLY A 144 13.11 8.68 -0.92
N ASN A 145 13.39 9.43 -2.01
CA ASN A 145 14.35 8.97 -3.00
C ASN A 145 15.81 9.21 -2.54
N HIS A 146 16.69 8.32 -2.91
CA HIS A 146 18.12 8.39 -2.58
C HIS A 146 18.89 9.09 -3.70
N ILE A 147 19.42 10.29 -3.41
CA ILE A 147 20.25 11.01 -4.38
C ILE A 147 21.70 10.55 -4.24
N ILE A 148 22.27 10.02 -5.32
CA ILE A 148 23.70 9.73 -5.44
C ILE A 148 24.36 11.00 -5.97
N GLU A 149 25.09 11.70 -5.09
CA GLU A 149 25.66 13.02 -5.40
C GLU A 149 26.59 12.94 -6.62
N PRO A 150 26.49 13.88 -7.57
CA PRO A 150 27.41 13.95 -8.69
C PRO A 150 28.80 14.41 -8.24
N GLN A 151 29.83 13.94 -8.93
CA GLN A 151 31.19 14.35 -8.70
C GLN A 151 31.51 15.74 -9.26
N SER A 152 32.58 16.33 -8.75
CA SER A 152 33.25 17.45 -9.37
C SER A 152 34.34 16.97 -10.33
N GLY A 153 34.49 17.61 -11.47
CA GLY A 153 35.52 17.30 -12.46
C GLY A 153 35.20 17.88 -13.83
N PHE A 154 35.98 17.49 -14.84
CA PHE A 154 35.76 17.91 -16.21
C PHE A 154 34.42 17.40 -16.76
N LEU A 155 33.64 18.31 -17.32
CA LEU A 155 32.35 18.07 -17.96
C LEU A 155 32.51 18.00 -19.49
N ALA A 156 31.51 17.45 -20.16
CA ALA A 156 31.51 17.39 -21.63
C ALA A 156 31.52 18.77 -22.30
N SER A 157 31.08 19.81 -21.60
CA SER A 157 31.17 21.22 -22.02
C SER A 157 32.58 21.79 -22.00
N GLY A 158 33.56 21.07 -21.43
CA GLY A 158 34.93 21.56 -21.20
C GLY A 158 35.08 22.39 -19.91
N LEU A 159 34.00 22.60 -19.17
CA LEU A 159 34.03 23.27 -17.87
C LEU A 159 34.39 22.27 -16.76
N GLU A 160 34.88 22.76 -15.63
CA GLU A 160 35.21 21.97 -14.47
C GLU A 160 34.30 22.37 -13.29
N GLY A 161 33.61 21.39 -12.71
CA GLY A 161 32.70 21.65 -11.59
C GLY A 161 31.83 20.43 -11.22
N LYS A 162 30.89 20.65 -10.29
CA LYS A 162 29.94 19.64 -9.80
C LYS A 162 28.80 19.45 -10.82
N GLY A 163 28.53 18.20 -11.20
CA GLY A 163 27.45 17.86 -12.17
C GLY A 163 27.76 16.57 -12.94
N ARG A 164 29.00 16.08 -12.85
CA ARG A 164 29.41 14.83 -13.48
C ARG A 164 28.79 13.65 -12.73
N MET A 165 28.06 12.78 -13.46
CA MET A 165 27.51 11.56 -12.85
C MET A 165 28.60 10.77 -12.13
N GLU A 166 28.26 10.28 -10.93
CA GLU A 166 29.14 9.43 -10.12
C GLU A 166 29.67 8.23 -10.92
N GLU A 167 30.79 7.66 -10.47
CA GLU A 167 31.41 6.51 -11.15
C GLU A 167 30.57 5.24 -10.97
N PRO A 168 30.50 4.38 -12.01
CA PRO A 168 29.68 3.17 -12.01
C PRO A 168 29.89 2.26 -10.79
N ASP A 169 31.15 2.09 -10.38
CA ASP A 169 31.49 1.21 -9.25
C ASP A 169 30.93 1.78 -7.93
N VAL A 170 31.01 3.10 -7.73
CA VAL A 170 30.47 3.79 -6.55
C VAL A 170 28.95 3.72 -6.53
N ILE A 171 28.30 3.88 -7.69
CA ILE A 171 26.84 3.74 -7.81
C ILE A 171 26.40 2.32 -7.42
N VAL A 172 27.07 1.30 -7.96
CA VAL A 172 26.78 -0.11 -7.67
C VAL A 172 27.05 -0.43 -6.20
N GLU A 173 28.12 0.12 -5.63
CA GLU A 173 28.44 -0.04 -4.20
C GLU A 173 27.40 0.63 -3.31
N ALA A 174 26.89 1.82 -3.68
CA ALA A 174 25.83 2.51 -2.94
C ALA A 174 24.57 1.66 -2.85
N LEU A 175 24.15 1.02 -3.96
CA LEU A 175 23.03 0.07 -3.95
C LEU A 175 23.33 -1.16 -3.08
N SER A 176 24.54 -1.74 -3.21
CA SER A 176 24.95 -2.91 -2.43
C SER A 176 24.94 -2.60 -0.94
N ARG A 177 25.51 -1.47 -0.55
CA ARG A 177 25.55 -1.01 0.85
C ARG A 177 24.13 -0.83 1.41
N PHE A 178 23.26 -0.19 0.66
CA PHE A 178 21.86 -0.02 1.07
C PHE A 178 21.19 -1.36 1.38
N PHE A 179 21.35 -2.37 0.53
CA PHE A 179 20.78 -3.69 0.79
C PHE A 179 21.52 -4.46 1.90
N ASP A 180 22.82 -4.26 2.05
CA ASP A 180 23.62 -4.89 3.11
C ASP A 180 23.32 -4.24 4.48
N GLU A 181 23.10 -2.93 4.55
CA GLU A 181 22.68 -2.21 5.75
C GLU A 181 21.26 -2.62 6.17
N GLN A 182 20.35 -2.79 5.22
CA GLN A 182 19.04 -3.37 5.50
C GLN A 182 19.12 -4.81 6.02
N ALA A 183 20.15 -5.57 5.61
CA ALA A 183 20.37 -6.92 6.10
C ALA A 183 21.13 -6.97 7.44
N ALA A 184 21.91 -5.93 7.77
CA ALA A 184 22.79 -5.89 8.96
C ALA A 184 22.22 -5.11 10.15
N THR A 185 21.18 -4.29 9.97
CA THR A 185 20.61 -3.49 11.05
C THR A 185 19.69 -4.38 11.91
N PRO A 186 19.99 -4.61 13.19
CA PRO A 186 19.01 -5.21 14.08
C PRO A 186 17.85 -4.23 14.18
N ALA A 187 16.66 -4.72 13.89
CA ALA A 187 15.43 -3.99 13.65
C ALA A 187 15.15 -2.89 14.69
N THR A 188 15.27 -1.62 14.28
CA THR A 188 14.59 -0.48 14.90
C THR A 188 13.65 0.24 13.91
N SER A 189 13.55 -0.26 12.67
CA SER A 189 12.49 0.06 11.72
C SER A 189 12.39 -1.10 10.72
N PRO A 190 11.30 -1.85 10.64
CA PRO A 190 11.19 -3.02 9.78
C PRO A 190 11.20 -2.61 8.31
N THR A 191 12.13 -3.19 7.53
CA THR A 191 12.12 -3.17 6.05
C THR A 191 10.85 -3.82 5.50
N PRO A 192 10.38 -3.46 4.28
CA PRO A 192 9.21 -4.09 3.67
C PRO A 192 9.25 -5.62 3.63
N SER A 193 10.43 -6.25 3.50
CA SER A 193 10.55 -7.72 3.54
C SER A 193 10.59 -8.30 4.97
N GLN A 194 10.91 -7.50 6.00
CA GLN A 194 10.79 -7.89 7.41
C GLN A 194 9.37 -7.63 7.95
N ARG A 195 8.62 -6.69 7.35
CA ARG A 195 7.17 -6.55 7.61
C ARG A 195 6.37 -7.77 7.13
N LEU A 196 6.93 -8.59 6.24
CA LEU A 196 6.25 -9.77 5.68
C LEU A 196 6.15 -10.97 6.65
N SER A 197 6.69 -10.88 7.87
CA SER A 197 6.63 -11.97 8.84
C SER A 197 6.39 -11.54 10.30
N THR A 198 6.03 -10.27 10.54
CA THR A 198 5.81 -9.77 11.91
C THR A 198 4.59 -10.39 12.57
N LEU A 199 3.60 -10.78 11.77
CA LEU A 199 2.42 -11.55 12.21
C LEU A 199 2.52 -13.03 11.84
N ALA A 200 3.72 -13.54 11.51
CA ALA A 200 3.91 -14.95 11.20
C ALA A 200 3.42 -15.83 12.36
N SER A 201 2.64 -16.85 12.03
CA SER A 201 1.95 -17.73 12.97
C SER A 201 0.80 -17.11 13.78
N GLN A 202 0.39 -15.88 13.54
CA GLN A 202 -0.82 -15.30 14.14
C GLN A 202 -2.05 -15.61 13.29
N HIS A 203 -3.12 -16.07 13.92
CA HIS A 203 -4.43 -16.25 13.29
C HIS A 203 -5.28 -15.02 13.55
N ILE A 204 -5.67 -14.30 12.50
CA ILE A 204 -6.40 -13.02 12.61
C ILE A 204 -7.78 -13.14 11.96
N LEU A 205 -8.81 -12.93 12.76
CA LEU A 205 -10.19 -12.79 12.29
C LEU A 205 -10.46 -11.35 11.91
N ILE A 206 -11.04 -11.13 10.73
CA ILE A 206 -11.48 -9.80 10.29
C ILE A 206 -12.93 -9.89 9.83
N THR A 207 -13.80 -8.98 10.31
CA THR A 207 -15.13 -8.82 9.74
C THR A 207 -15.17 -7.60 8.82
N ALA A 208 -15.82 -7.70 7.66
CA ALA A 208 -15.85 -6.65 6.64
C ALA A 208 -17.19 -6.56 5.92
N GLY A 209 -17.47 -5.40 5.33
CA GLY A 209 -18.69 -5.17 4.57
C GLY A 209 -19.92 -4.85 5.42
N PRO A 210 -21.09 -4.69 4.80
CA PRO A 210 -22.37 -4.53 5.48
C PRO A 210 -22.98 -5.89 5.84
N THR A 211 -24.03 -5.92 6.67
CA THR A 211 -24.99 -7.01 6.71
C THR A 211 -26.32 -6.57 6.13
N TYR A 212 -27.06 -7.50 5.55
CA TYR A 212 -28.37 -7.28 4.95
C TYR A 212 -29.43 -8.08 5.70
N GLU A 213 -30.33 -7.38 6.38
CA GLU A 213 -31.41 -7.95 7.15
C GLU A 213 -32.68 -7.94 6.30
N LYS A 214 -33.06 -9.09 5.76
CA LYS A 214 -34.16 -9.21 4.80
C LYS A 214 -35.50 -8.82 5.40
N ILE A 215 -36.22 -7.95 4.70
CA ILE A 215 -37.65 -7.64 4.94
C ILE A 215 -38.48 -8.67 4.16
N ASP A 216 -38.14 -8.90 2.91
CA ASP A 216 -38.70 -9.87 2.00
C ASP A 216 -37.61 -10.33 0.98
N PRO A 217 -37.90 -11.22 0.00
CA PRO A 217 -36.90 -11.69 -0.95
C PRO A 217 -36.25 -10.59 -1.83
N VAL A 218 -36.74 -9.35 -1.78
CA VAL A 218 -36.31 -8.25 -2.65
C VAL A 218 -35.71 -7.09 -1.87
N ARG A 219 -36.14 -6.87 -0.62
CA ARG A 219 -35.79 -5.68 0.19
C ARG A 219 -35.14 -6.07 1.50
N PHE A 220 -34.20 -5.25 1.94
CA PHE A 220 -33.44 -5.45 3.18
C PHE A 220 -33.15 -4.12 3.88
N ILE A 221 -32.80 -4.20 5.16
CA ILE A 221 -32.19 -3.14 5.96
C ILE A 221 -30.69 -3.41 5.98
N GLY A 222 -29.87 -2.40 5.74
CA GLY A 222 -28.41 -2.54 5.76
C GLY A 222 -27.72 -1.20 5.77
N ASN A 223 -26.38 -1.24 5.89
CA ASN A 223 -25.50 -0.07 5.97
C ASN A 223 -24.82 0.22 4.63
N TYR A 224 -24.37 1.46 4.41
CA TYR A 224 -23.69 1.90 3.19
C TYR A 224 -22.22 1.42 3.07
N SER A 225 -21.79 0.46 3.88
CA SER A 225 -20.41 -0.03 3.84
C SER A 225 -20.06 -0.67 2.50
N SER A 226 -18.90 -0.34 1.97
CA SER A 226 -18.34 -0.95 0.77
C SER A 226 -17.35 -2.11 1.07
N GLY A 227 -17.00 -2.34 2.34
CA GLY A 227 -16.02 -3.34 2.76
C GLY A 227 -14.56 -2.96 2.55
N LYS A 228 -14.24 -1.89 1.79
CA LYS A 228 -12.86 -1.54 1.39
C LYS A 228 -11.87 -1.50 2.56
N MET A 229 -12.24 -0.98 3.73
CA MET A 229 -11.33 -0.90 4.87
C MET A 229 -10.99 -2.29 5.42
N GLY A 230 -12.00 -3.14 5.66
CA GLY A 230 -11.77 -4.49 6.15
C GLY A 230 -10.96 -5.36 5.18
N PHE A 231 -11.18 -5.21 3.87
CA PHE A 231 -10.37 -5.89 2.85
C PHE A 231 -8.92 -5.37 2.84
N ALA A 232 -8.69 -4.06 2.99
CA ALA A 232 -7.35 -3.51 3.09
C ALA A 232 -6.60 -4.02 4.34
N LEU A 233 -7.29 -4.16 5.48
CA LEU A 233 -6.74 -4.77 6.69
C LEU A 233 -6.39 -6.25 6.49
N ALA A 234 -7.25 -7.01 5.81
CA ALA A 234 -7.02 -8.42 5.53
C ALA A 234 -5.80 -8.65 4.63
N GLU A 235 -5.66 -7.84 3.57
CA GLU A 235 -4.49 -7.89 2.68
C GLU A 235 -3.20 -7.49 3.42
N GLU A 236 -3.24 -6.47 4.27
CA GLU A 236 -2.06 -6.05 5.06
C GLU A 236 -1.65 -7.12 6.08
N CYS A 237 -2.60 -7.74 6.81
CA CYS A 237 -2.31 -8.86 7.71
C CYS A 237 -1.70 -10.05 6.97
N ALA A 238 -2.28 -10.44 5.83
CA ALA A 238 -1.76 -11.52 5.00
C ALA A 238 -0.38 -11.20 4.41
N ALA A 239 -0.13 -9.94 4.03
CA ALA A 239 1.17 -9.47 3.59
C ALA A 239 2.24 -9.53 4.69
N ARG A 240 1.85 -9.37 5.97
CA ARG A 240 2.73 -9.55 7.15
C ARG A 240 2.83 -10.99 7.65
N GLY A 241 2.29 -11.94 6.92
CA GLY A 241 2.44 -13.36 7.17
C GLY A 241 1.41 -13.99 8.11
N ALA A 242 0.34 -13.26 8.48
CA ALA A 242 -0.74 -13.80 9.28
C ALA A 242 -1.57 -14.82 8.48
N GLU A 243 -2.15 -15.80 9.19
CA GLU A 243 -3.25 -16.60 8.69
C GLU A 243 -4.56 -15.82 8.91
N VAL A 244 -5.19 -15.38 7.82
CA VAL A 244 -6.34 -14.47 7.89
C VAL A 244 -7.64 -15.20 7.58
N THR A 245 -8.61 -15.11 8.50
CA THR A 245 -10.01 -15.45 8.23
C THR A 245 -10.82 -14.16 8.07
N LEU A 246 -11.34 -13.94 6.86
CA LEU A 246 -12.15 -12.77 6.52
C LEU A 246 -13.62 -13.16 6.42
N VAL A 247 -14.44 -12.75 7.39
CA VAL A 247 -15.90 -12.89 7.34
C VAL A 247 -16.46 -11.65 6.64
N ALA A 248 -16.93 -11.82 5.41
CA ALA A 248 -17.34 -10.74 4.53
C ALA A 248 -18.85 -10.72 4.29
N GLY A 249 -19.49 -9.61 4.61
CA GLY A 249 -20.86 -9.32 4.17
C GLY A 249 -20.92 -9.07 2.65
N PRO A 250 -22.13 -8.81 2.10
CA PRO A 250 -22.35 -8.73 0.65
C PRO A 250 -21.59 -7.58 0.00
N VAL A 251 -20.43 -7.90 -0.61
CA VAL A 251 -19.58 -6.97 -1.35
C VAL A 251 -18.99 -7.64 -2.58
N SER A 252 -18.71 -6.86 -3.63
CA SER A 252 -18.10 -7.36 -4.87
C SER A 252 -16.57 -7.39 -4.86
N LEU A 253 -15.94 -7.00 -3.74
CA LEU A 253 -14.49 -6.98 -3.61
C LEU A 253 -13.92 -8.39 -3.64
N LYS A 254 -12.72 -8.54 -4.22
CA LYS A 254 -11.93 -9.76 -4.20
C LYS A 254 -10.78 -9.61 -3.20
N CYS A 255 -10.31 -10.71 -2.66
CA CYS A 255 -9.10 -10.77 -1.84
C CYS A 255 -8.13 -11.80 -2.43
N SER A 256 -6.88 -11.79 -1.94
CA SER A 256 -5.87 -12.76 -2.35
C SER A 256 -6.24 -14.17 -1.90
N GLU A 257 -5.75 -15.19 -2.62
CA GLU A 257 -5.97 -16.62 -2.30
C GLU A 257 -5.36 -17.05 -0.95
N ARG A 258 -4.53 -16.21 -0.36
CA ARG A 258 -3.93 -16.43 0.99
C ARG A 258 -4.91 -16.18 2.13
N ILE A 259 -6.05 -15.53 1.84
CA ILE A 259 -7.05 -15.16 2.83
C ILE A 259 -8.18 -16.19 2.78
N HIS A 260 -8.46 -16.82 3.91
CA HIS A 260 -9.63 -17.68 4.05
C HIS A 260 -10.89 -16.81 4.18
N ARG A 261 -11.65 -16.68 3.07
CA ARG A 261 -12.85 -15.85 3.02
C ARG A 261 -14.09 -16.69 3.30
N ILE A 262 -14.95 -16.16 4.17
CA ILE A 262 -16.29 -16.69 4.48
C ILE A 262 -17.30 -15.62 4.10
N ASP A 263 -18.11 -15.88 3.09
CA ASP A 263 -19.18 -14.96 2.68
C ASP A 263 -20.44 -15.20 3.51
N VAL A 264 -21.01 -14.12 4.01
CA VAL A 264 -22.24 -14.09 4.82
C VAL A 264 -23.16 -12.99 4.32
N GLU A 265 -24.45 -13.10 4.63
CA GLU A 265 -25.42 -12.09 4.22
C GLU A 265 -25.98 -11.30 5.42
N SER A 266 -26.34 -11.96 6.49
CA SER A 266 -27.00 -11.38 7.66
C SER A 266 -26.08 -11.21 8.86
N CYS A 267 -26.51 -10.41 9.84
CA CYS A 267 -25.83 -10.27 11.13
C CYS A 267 -25.72 -11.65 11.85
N GLU A 268 -26.76 -12.48 11.78
CA GLU A 268 -26.78 -13.80 12.38
C GLU A 268 -25.69 -14.71 11.80
N GLU A 269 -25.58 -14.76 10.47
CA GLU A 269 -24.55 -15.55 9.81
C GLU A 269 -23.14 -15.03 10.13
N MET A 270 -22.96 -13.69 10.14
CA MET A 270 -21.68 -13.05 10.51
C MET A 270 -21.33 -13.36 11.97
N TYR A 271 -22.30 -13.31 12.87
CA TYR A 271 -22.11 -13.66 14.28
C TYR A 271 -21.63 -15.11 14.44
N GLN A 272 -22.31 -16.06 13.81
CA GLN A 272 -21.97 -17.48 13.90
C GLN A 272 -20.55 -17.75 13.35
N ALA A 273 -20.26 -17.21 12.15
CA ALA A 273 -18.95 -17.35 11.53
C ALA A 273 -17.83 -16.69 12.37
N ALA A 274 -18.08 -15.50 12.90
CA ALA A 274 -17.10 -14.78 13.72
C ALA A 274 -16.82 -15.49 15.05
N VAL A 275 -17.85 -15.97 15.75
CA VAL A 275 -17.72 -16.70 17.00
C VAL A 275 -16.94 -18.01 16.80
N GLU A 276 -17.19 -18.73 15.72
CA GLU A 276 -16.45 -19.97 15.44
C GLU A 276 -15.00 -19.71 15.09
N ALA A 277 -14.72 -18.71 14.24
CA ALA A 277 -13.36 -18.34 13.89
C ALA A 277 -12.57 -17.78 15.10
N TRP A 278 -13.24 -17.02 15.99
CA TRP A 278 -12.63 -16.43 17.18
C TRP A 278 -11.97 -17.45 18.12
N LYS A 279 -12.55 -18.64 18.24
CA LYS A 279 -12.02 -19.72 19.11
C LYS A 279 -10.58 -20.13 18.75
N LYS A 280 -10.17 -19.88 17.50
CA LYS A 280 -8.85 -20.26 16.96
C LYS A 280 -7.97 -19.05 16.62
N SER A 281 -8.48 -17.83 16.83
CA SER A 281 -7.78 -16.60 16.46
C SER A 281 -7.00 -16.01 17.62
N ASP A 282 -5.83 -15.45 17.33
CA ASP A 282 -5.00 -14.70 18.28
C ASP A 282 -5.45 -13.24 18.37
N ALA A 283 -6.03 -12.71 17.26
CA ALA A 283 -6.64 -11.38 17.26
C ALA A 283 -7.90 -11.33 16.39
N ALA A 284 -8.78 -10.36 16.69
CA ALA A 284 -9.88 -10.01 15.81
C ALA A 284 -9.97 -8.50 15.56
N ILE A 285 -10.30 -8.12 14.32
CA ILE A 285 -10.55 -6.75 13.90
C ILE A 285 -11.98 -6.65 13.37
N LEU A 286 -12.84 -6.01 14.14
CA LEU A 286 -14.27 -5.91 13.84
C LEU A 286 -14.55 -4.63 13.03
N CYS A 287 -14.39 -4.71 11.70
CA CYS A 287 -14.51 -3.59 10.77
C CYS A 287 -15.83 -3.61 9.96
N ALA A 288 -16.66 -4.65 10.12
CA ALA A 288 -17.95 -4.73 9.44
C ALA A 288 -18.94 -3.66 9.94
N ALA A 289 -19.77 -3.16 9.05
CA ALA A 289 -20.91 -2.31 9.39
C ALA A 289 -22.16 -3.19 9.57
N VAL A 290 -22.27 -3.81 10.72
CA VAL A 290 -23.37 -4.70 11.08
C VAL A 290 -24.62 -3.88 11.32
N ALA A 291 -25.78 -4.35 10.85
CA ALA A 291 -27.06 -3.73 11.16
C ALA A 291 -27.44 -4.00 12.62
N ASP A 292 -27.73 -2.94 13.39
CA ASP A 292 -28.13 -3.05 14.81
C ASP A 292 -29.52 -3.64 15.01
N PHE A 293 -30.36 -3.60 13.95
CA PHE A 293 -31.74 -4.07 14.00
C PHE A 293 -32.06 -4.92 12.78
N ARG A 294 -32.91 -5.94 12.99
CA ARG A 294 -33.49 -6.76 11.92
C ARG A 294 -35.01 -6.79 12.01
N PRO A 295 -35.74 -7.06 10.92
CA PRO A 295 -37.20 -7.30 11.00
C PRO A 295 -37.49 -8.45 11.97
N GLU A 296 -38.53 -8.28 12.78
CA GLU A 296 -39.01 -9.31 13.70
C GLU A 296 -39.48 -10.56 12.94
N THR A 297 -40.15 -10.33 11.79
CA THR A 297 -40.59 -11.36 10.86
C THR A 297 -40.15 -11.02 9.46
N GLN A 298 -39.63 -12.01 8.73
CA GLN A 298 -39.28 -11.91 7.32
C GLN A 298 -40.46 -12.47 6.50
N ALA A 299 -40.86 -11.75 5.44
CA ALA A 299 -41.90 -12.23 4.54
C ALA A 299 -41.31 -13.18 3.49
N ASP A 300 -41.97 -14.33 3.26
CA ASP A 300 -41.53 -15.33 2.27
C ASP A 300 -41.75 -14.86 0.82
N HIS A 301 -42.63 -13.86 0.63
CA HIS A 301 -42.94 -13.29 -0.67
C HIS A 301 -42.78 -11.78 -0.66
N LYS A 302 -42.49 -11.20 -1.84
CA LYS A 302 -42.40 -9.76 -2.01
C LYS A 302 -43.71 -9.09 -1.53
N ILE A 303 -43.60 -8.23 -0.51
CA ILE A 303 -44.73 -7.44 0.01
C ILE A 303 -45.22 -6.51 -1.10
N LYS A 304 -46.49 -6.64 -1.48
CA LYS A 304 -47.12 -5.78 -2.49
C LYS A 304 -47.46 -4.41 -1.87
N ARG A 305 -47.42 -3.37 -2.71
CA ARG A 305 -47.84 -2.04 -2.31
C ARG A 305 -49.34 -2.02 -2.17
N GLU A 306 -49.82 -1.70 -0.99
CA GLU A 306 -51.21 -1.43 -0.68
C GLU A 306 -51.45 0.07 -0.52
N LYS A 307 -52.68 0.48 -0.15
CA LYS A 307 -53.01 1.90 0.04
C LYS A 307 -52.52 2.43 1.38
N ASP A 308 -52.30 1.55 2.35
CA ASP A 308 -51.90 1.89 3.72
C ASP A 308 -50.38 1.87 3.90
N ASP A 309 -49.91 2.46 4.99
CA ASP A 309 -48.49 2.46 5.37
C ASP A 309 -48.00 1.06 5.70
N LEU A 310 -46.76 0.73 5.26
CA LEU A 310 -46.11 -0.49 5.65
C LEU A 310 -45.38 -0.26 6.98
N VAL A 311 -45.85 -0.90 8.04
CA VAL A 311 -45.18 -0.89 9.35
C VAL A 311 -44.32 -2.14 9.50
N ILE A 312 -43.03 -1.95 9.77
CA ILE A 312 -42.09 -3.04 10.03
C ILE A 312 -41.63 -2.95 11.48
N ARG A 313 -41.89 -3.98 12.26
CA ARG A 313 -41.30 -4.11 13.60
C ARG A 313 -39.88 -4.61 13.51
N LEU A 314 -39.00 -3.94 14.22
CA LEU A 314 -37.59 -4.29 14.28
C LEU A 314 -37.25 -4.80 15.67
N LYS A 315 -36.32 -5.78 15.72
CA LYS A 315 -35.71 -6.27 16.95
C LYS A 315 -34.19 -6.13 16.88
N PRO A 316 -33.50 -5.96 18.00
CA PRO A 316 -32.03 -5.90 18.04
C PRO A 316 -31.39 -7.15 17.44
N THR A 317 -30.24 -6.98 16.83
CA THR A 317 -29.37 -8.06 16.35
C THR A 317 -28.36 -8.45 17.44
N HIS A 318 -27.52 -9.45 17.17
CA HIS A 318 -26.42 -9.82 18.08
C HIS A 318 -25.31 -8.76 18.05
N ASP A 319 -24.82 -8.38 19.23
CA ASP A 319 -23.61 -7.53 19.36
C ASP A 319 -22.35 -8.40 19.30
N ILE A 320 -21.84 -8.61 18.08
CA ILE A 320 -20.66 -9.44 17.81
C ILE A 320 -19.47 -9.00 18.68
N ALA A 321 -19.24 -7.69 18.77
CA ALA A 321 -18.09 -7.15 19.51
C ALA A 321 -18.20 -7.42 21.02
N ALA A 322 -19.39 -7.27 21.58
CA ALA A 322 -19.62 -7.58 22.99
C ALA A 322 -19.45 -9.09 23.29
N GLU A 323 -19.94 -9.94 22.38
CA GLU A 323 -19.80 -11.39 22.56
C GLU A 323 -18.34 -11.85 22.46
N LEU A 324 -17.58 -11.39 21.42
CA LEU A 324 -16.16 -11.74 21.31
C LEU A 324 -15.35 -11.20 22.50
N GLY A 325 -15.69 -9.99 23.00
CA GLY A 325 -15.06 -9.41 24.17
C GLY A 325 -15.34 -10.20 25.46
N ARG A 326 -16.54 -10.80 25.58
CA ARG A 326 -16.91 -11.71 26.69
C ARG A 326 -16.15 -13.04 26.63
N MET A 327 -15.92 -13.54 25.41
CA MET A 327 -15.20 -14.82 25.18
C MET A 327 -13.69 -14.65 25.22
N LYS A 328 -13.18 -13.42 25.13
CA LYS A 328 -11.76 -13.08 25.04
C LYS A 328 -10.97 -13.62 26.23
N HIS A 329 -9.87 -14.29 25.97
CA HIS A 329 -8.89 -14.67 26.97
C HIS A 329 -7.60 -13.82 26.89
N ASP A 330 -6.72 -13.88 27.90
CA ASP A 330 -5.61 -12.94 28.11
C ASP A 330 -4.63 -12.78 26.93
N ARG A 331 -4.47 -13.81 26.11
CA ARG A 331 -3.57 -13.77 24.96
C ARG A 331 -4.21 -13.18 23.71
N GLN A 332 -5.55 -13.11 23.65
CA GLN A 332 -6.27 -12.63 22.48
C GLN A 332 -6.35 -11.11 22.46
N LYS A 333 -6.28 -10.53 21.25
CA LYS A 333 -6.43 -9.10 21.02
C LYS A 333 -7.70 -8.80 20.25
N LEU A 334 -8.43 -7.78 20.67
CA LEU A 334 -9.72 -7.43 20.07
C LEU A 334 -9.76 -5.96 19.70
N VAL A 335 -9.91 -5.67 18.41
CA VAL A 335 -9.98 -4.33 17.84
C VAL A 335 -11.38 -4.05 17.33
N GLY A 336 -11.96 -2.93 17.74
CA GLY A 336 -13.26 -2.48 17.27
C GLY A 336 -13.15 -1.27 16.34
N PHE A 337 -14.21 -1.03 15.57
CA PHE A 337 -14.42 0.19 14.82
C PHE A 337 -15.63 0.94 15.37
N ALA A 338 -15.55 2.26 15.38
CA ALA A 338 -16.66 3.13 15.70
C ALA A 338 -16.82 4.19 14.61
N LEU A 339 -18.06 4.41 14.20
CA LEU A 339 -18.45 5.54 13.40
C LEU A 339 -19.50 6.31 14.21
N GLU A 340 -19.15 7.51 14.66
CA GLU A 340 -19.97 8.32 15.53
C GLU A 340 -20.29 9.65 14.88
N THR A 341 -21.39 10.26 15.30
CA THR A 341 -21.85 11.57 14.80
C THR A 341 -21.83 12.66 15.88
N ASN A 342 -21.93 12.25 17.16
CA ASN A 342 -21.96 13.13 18.32
C ASN A 342 -21.16 12.49 19.46
N ASP A 343 -20.46 13.31 20.28
CA ASP A 343 -19.66 12.88 21.44
C ASP A 343 -18.73 11.69 21.11
N GLU A 344 -18.08 11.79 19.94
CA GLU A 344 -17.39 10.70 19.26
C GLU A 344 -16.37 9.98 20.17
N GLU A 345 -15.51 10.73 20.84
CA GLU A 345 -14.47 10.19 21.72
C GLU A 345 -15.05 9.52 22.96
N ARG A 346 -16.01 10.15 23.61
CA ARG A 346 -16.67 9.60 24.79
C ARG A 346 -17.40 8.31 24.48
N ASN A 347 -18.10 8.25 23.34
CA ASN A 347 -18.80 7.05 22.89
C ASN A 347 -17.82 5.93 22.54
N ALA A 348 -16.73 6.25 21.88
CA ALA A 348 -15.66 5.29 21.55
C ALA A 348 -15.00 4.74 22.82
N GLN A 349 -14.67 5.60 23.81
CA GLN A 349 -14.11 5.17 25.09
C GLN A 349 -15.08 4.24 25.87
N HIS A 350 -16.35 4.58 25.90
CA HIS A 350 -17.35 3.72 26.55
C HIS A 350 -17.47 2.35 25.85
N LYS A 351 -17.43 2.31 24.50
CA LYS A 351 -17.42 1.05 23.74
C LYS A 351 -16.17 0.24 23.99
N LEU A 352 -15.00 0.88 24.08
CA LEU A 352 -13.71 0.24 24.39
C LEU A 352 -13.81 -0.58 25.68
N GLU A 353 -14.32 0.06 26.75
CA GLU A 353 -14.45 -0.57 28.07
C GLU A 353 -15.52 -1.64 28.10
N LYS A 354 -16.75 -1.29 27.65
CA LYS A 354 -17.92 -2.17 27.70
C LYS A 354 -17.75 -3.47 26.91
N LYS A 355 -17.00 -3.41 25.79
CA LYS A 355 -16.80 -4.56 24.89
C LYS A 355 -15.43 -5.22 25.05
N ASN A 356 -14.67 -4.86 26.09
CA ASN A 356 -13.35 -5.41 26.40
C ASN A 356 -12.37 -5.38 25.22
N LEU A 357 -12.36 -4.25 24.46
CA LEU A 357 -11.45 -4.05 23.34
C LEU A 357 -10.05 -3.65 23.84
N ASP A 358 -9.01 -3.94 23.07
CA ASP A 358 -7.65 -3.44 23.33
C ASP A 358 -7.48 -2.02 22.80
N PHE A 359 -8.01 -1.76 21.61
CA PHE A 359 -8.20 -0.41 21.11
C PHE A 359 -9.41 -0.32 20.17
N ILE A 360 -9.86 0.90 19.91
CA ILE A 360 -10.95 1.20 18.99
C ILE A 360 -10.48 2.21 17.93
N VAL A 361 -10.81 1.94 16.68
CA VAL A 361 -10.56 2.83 15.55
C VAL A 361 -11.80 3.69 15.33
N LEU A 362 -11.68 4.97 15.64
CA LEU A 362 -12.74 5.96 15.49
C LEU A 362 -12.66 6.62 14.13
N ASN A 363 -13.76 6.54 13.38
CA ASN A 363 -14.03 7.31 12.16
C ASN A 363 -15.02 8.40 12.46
N SER A 364 -14.84 9.59 11.87
CA SER A 364 -15.77 10.71 12.00
C SER A 364 -16.44 11.03 10.66
N LEU A 365 -17.76 11.17 10.66
CA LEU A 365 -18.51 11.67 9.50
C LEU A 365 -18.31 13.18 9.25
N ARG A 366 -17.69 13.91 10.19
CA ARG A 366 -17.38 15.33 10.04
C ARG A 366 -16.20 15.58 9.07
N ASN A 367 -15.41 14.56 8.80
CA ASN A 367 -14.27 14.66 7.89
C ASN A 367 -14.74 14.45 6.45
N GLU A 368 -14.83 15.53 5.67
CA GLU A 368 -15.28 15.48 4.28
C GLU A 368 -14.43 14.54 3.43
N GLY A 369 -15.09 13.70 2.62
CA GLY A 369 -14.44 12.76 1.70
C GLY A 369 -13.80 11.55 2.40
N THR A 370 -14.22 11.21 3.62
CA THR A 370 -13.79 10.02 4.36
C THR A 370 -14.96 9.05 4.58
N CYS A 371 -14.72 7.91 5.23
CA CYS A 371 -15.70 6.91 5.61
C CYS A 371 -16.23 6.02 4.46
N PHE A 372 -17.57 5.99 4.24
CA PHE A 372 -18.18 5.05 3.31
C PHE A 372 -17.89 5.38 1.85
N ARG A 373 -17.66 4.36 1.02
CA ARG A 373 -17.49 4.40 -0.44
C ARG A 373 -16.31 5.22 -0.98
N THR A 374 -15.53 5.90 -0.14
CA THR A 374 -14.32 6.62 -0.52
C THR A 374 -13.10 5.69 -0.48
N ASP A 375 -12.01 6.07 -1.16
CA ASP A 375 -10.74 5.32 -1.12
C ASP A 375 -9.83 5.79 0.00
N GLU A 376 -10.09 6.96 0.57
CA GLU A 376 -9.35 7.56 1.67
C GLU A 376 -10.10 7.43 3.00
N ASN A 377 -9.34 7.52 4.09
CA ASN A 377 -9.91 7.60 5.43
C ASN A 377 -9.01 8.45 6.34
N GLN A 378 -9.61 8.98 7.40
CA GLN A 378 -8.94 9.65 8.52
C GLN A 378 -9.42 8.99 9.80
N ILE A 379 -8.50 8.56 10.65
CA ILE A 379 -8.83 7.79 11.85
C ILE A 379 -8.19 8.37 13.10
N LYS A 380 -8.80 8.05 14.25
CA LYS A 380 -8.18 8.17 15.56
C LYS A 380 -8.20 6.79 16.22
N ILE A 381 -7.07 6.33 16.72
CA ILE A 381 -6.96 5.13 17.55
C ILE A 381 -7.07 5.55 19.01
N ILE A 382 -7.98 4.93 19.75
CA ILE A 382 -8.19 5.15 21.19
C ILE A 382 -7.95 3.83 21.91
N SER A 383 -7.03 3.83 22.88
CA SER A 383 -6.69 2.70 23.72
C SER A 383 -6.79 3.09 25.21
N ARG A 384 -6.52 2.16 26.10
CA ARG A 384 -6.45 2.45 27.55
C ARG A 384 -5.23 3.30 27.92
N GLU A 385 -4.19 3.32 27.08
CA GLU A 385 -2.94 4.05 27.30
C GLU A 385 -2.98 5.48 26.75
N GLY A 386 -3.96 5.81 25.91
CA GLY A 386 -4.11 7.11 25.28
C GLY A 386 -4.75 7.08 23.90
N GLU A 387 -4.64 8.22 23.20
CA GLU A 387 -5.19 8.39 21.86
C GLU A 387 -4.14 8.85 20.87
N ARG A 388 -4.29 8.43 19.61
CA ARG A 388 -3.43 8.84 18.50
C ARG A 388 -4.27 9.17 17.27
N THR A 389 -4.10 10.38 16.74
CA THR A 389 -4.78 10.83 15.51
C THR A 389 -3.86 10.64 14.31
N TYR A 390 -4.44 10.22 13.19
CA TYR A 390 -3.76 10.01 11.92
C TYR A 390 -4.36 10.93 10.86
N ASP A 391 -3.52 11.40 9.95
CA ASP A 391 -3.94 12.25 8.84
C ASP A 391 -4.78 11.47 7.82
N LYS A 392 -5.53 12.21 7.00
CA LYS A 392 -6.30 11.66 5.88
C LYS A 392 -5.35 11.05 4.84
N LYS A 393 -5.55 9.77 4.52
CA LYS A 393 -4.73 9.01 3.55
C LYS A 393 -5.49 7.82 2.98
N PRO A 394 -4.96 7.15 1.92
CA PRO A 394 -5.57 5.95 1.34
C PRO A 394 -5.81 4.86 2.38
N LYS A 395 -6.92 4.13 2.25
CA LYS A 395 -7.30 3.04 3.18
C LYS A 395 -6.24 1.95 3.32
N THR A 396 -5.44 1.73 2.30
CA THR A 396 -4.29 0.82 2.35
C THR A 396 -3.19 1.31 3.29
N GLU A 397 -2.95 2.62 3.35
CA GLU A 397 -1.98 3.22 4.28
C GLU A 397 -2.56 3.30 5.70
N VAL A 398 -3.87 3.57 5.82
CA VAL A 398 -4.57 3.52 7.12
C VAL A 398 -4.55 2.10 7.68
N ALA A 399 -4.67 1.07 6.83
CA ALA A 399 -4.55 -0.33 7.25
C ALA A 399 -3.19 -0.61 7.89
N LYS A 400 -2.10 -0.10 7.32
CA LYS A 400 -0.75 -0.25 7.90
C LYS A 400 -0.67 0.32 9.31
N ASP A 401 -1.20 1.53 9.55
CA ASP A 401 -1.18 2.14 10.88
C ASP A 401 -1.97 1.31 11.92
N ILE A 402 -3.12 0.77 11.50
CA ILE A 402 -3.95 -0.04 12.40
C ILE A 402 -3.23 -1.36 12.71
N ILE A 403 -2.59 -1.97 11.72
CA ILE A 403 -1.86 -3.23 11.93
C ILE A 403 -0.56 -2.98 12.71
N ASP A 404 0.14 -1.85 12.52
CA ASP A 404 1.27 -1.45 13.36
C ASP A 404 0.84 -1.33 14.84
N ALA A 405 -0.35 -0.76 15.09
CA ALA A 405 -0.90 -0.67 16.45
C ALA A 405 -1.31 -2.05 17.02
N LEU A 406 -1.79 -2.95 16.17
CA LEU A 406 -2.11 -4.33 16.59
C LEU A 406 -0.85 -5.13 16.92
N GLU A 407 0.19 -5.04 16.09
CA GLU A 407 1.48 -5.70 16.32
C GLU A 407 2.13 -5.28 17.64
N ALA A 408 1.98 -4.02 18.02
CA ALA A 408 2.51 -3.51 19.29
C ALA A 408 1.86 -4.14 20.54
N LEU A 409 0.75 -4.90 20.37
CA LEU A 409 0.09 -5.61 21.46
C LEU A 409 0.58 -7.05 21.66
N PHE A 410 1.33 -7.62 20.68
CA PHE A 410 1.91 -8.96 20.74
C PHE A 410 3.32 -8.93 21.31
#